data_de76816cd7be639dc1dbb5326fbe5226
#
_entry.id   de76816cd7be639dc1dbb5326fbe5226
#
_cell.length_a   1.000
_cell.length_b   1.000
_cell.length_c   1.000
_cell.angle_alpha   90.00
_cell.angle_beta   90.00
_cell.angle_gamma   90.00
#
_symmetry.space_group_name_H-M   'P 1'
#
loop_
_entity.id
_entity.type
_entity.pdbx_description
1 polymer ?
#
loop_
_entity_poly.entity_id
_entity_poly.type
_entity_poly.pdbx_seq_one_letter_code
_entity_poly.pdbx_strand_id
1 'polypeptide(L)'
;MSSRAVLVCGVICGEGRERAAARALLALSLRRELGIDPLPRMERAPGGKPFFPDLPQVRFSLSHSHGAAVCAVHDREVGVDVELLRPAPRRLGAGMTDEEFFRLWTAREATAKREGRGLEFLLGPEGPDAACHRLDDLLPGYLVAVCPAEAGVPVRAARIAPAELAEMQGER
;
A
#
# COMPACT_ATOMS: atom_id res chain seq x y z
N MET A 1 23.91 10.03 2.36
CA MET A 1 22.65 10.65 2.84
C MET A 1 21.74 9.51 3.29
N SER A 2 21.29 9.51 4.53
CA SER A 2 20.41 8.45 5.04
C SER A 2 19.08 8.53 4.28
N SER A 3 18.70 7.47 3.58
CA SER A 3 17.40 7.38 2.91
C SER A 3 16.32 7.47 3.97
N ARG A 4 15.32 8.34 3.75
CA ARG A 4 14.16 8.43 4.65
C ARG A 4 13.42 7.09 4.63
N ALA A 5 12.96 6.63 5.79
CA ALA A 5 12.19 5.37 5.84
C ALA A 5 10.87 5.49 5.08
N VAL A 6 10.46 4.42 4.39
CA VAL A 6 9.08 4.30 3.92
C VAL A 6 8.18 4.17 5.13
N LEU A 7 7.15 5.00 5.22
CA LEU A 7 6.10 4.87 6.21
C LEU A 7 4.97 4.02 5.65
N VAL A 8 4.58 2.97 6.35
CA VAL A 8 3.43 2.12 5.99
C VAL A 8 2.43 2.11 7.15
N CYS A 9 1.20 2.48 6.88
CA CYS A 9 0.10 2.38 7.84
C CYS A 9 -0.98 1.44 7.31
N GLY A 10 -1.53 0.61 8.19
CA GLY A 10 -2.60 -0.33 7.85
C GLY A 10 -3.71 -0.35 8.88
N VAL A 11 -4.93 -0.66 8.44
CA VAL A 11 -6.13 -0.78 9.28
C VAL A 11 -7.04 -1.90 8.80
N ILE A 12 -7.69 -2.60 9.73
CA ILE A 12 -8.84 -3.46 9.45
C ILE A 12 -10.09 -2.63 9.78
N CYS A 13 -10.86 -2.26 8.75
CA CYS A 13 -11.96 -1.28 8.85
C CYS A 13 -13.35 -1.87 8.57
N GLY A 14 -13.41 -3.12 8.14
CA GLY A 14 -14.62 -3.79 7.68
C GLY A 14 -14.95 -3.52 6.21
N GLU A 15 -15.69 -4.43 5.61
CA GLU A 15 -16.05 -4.38 4.19
C GLU A 15 -16.90 -3.14 3.85
N GLY A 16 -16.67 -2.60 2.65
CA GLY A 16 -17.33 -1.40 2.14
C GLY A 16 -16.75 -0.08 2.64
N ARG A 17 -15.79 -0.09 3.57
CA ARG A 17 -15.13 1.10 4.13
C ARG A 17 -13.69 1.29 3.66
N GLU A 18 -13.15 0.32 2.95
CA GLU A 18 -11.70 0.20 2.66
C GLU A 18 -11.17 1.39 1.88
N ARG A 19 -11.91 1.85 0.88
CA ARG A 19 -11.47 2.99 0.05
C ARG A 19 -11.40 4.30 0.85
N ALA A 20 -12.40 4.53 1.70
CA ALA A 20 -12.41 5.69 2.60
C ALA A 20 -11.30 5.57 3.65
N ALA A 21 -11.09 4.38 4.21
CA ALA A 21 -10.03 4.10 5.16
C ALA A 21 -8.63 4.31 4.57
N ALA A 22 -8.39 3.87 3.33
CA ALA A 22 -7.11 4.10 2.64
C ALA A 22 -6.79 5.59 2.50
N ARG A 23 -7.79 6.41 2.15
CA ARG A 23 -7.64 7.88 2.09
C ARG A 23 -7.40 8.50 3.46
N ALA A 24 -8.10 8.02 4.49
CA ALA A 24 -7.91 8.49 5.86
C ALA A 24 -6.53 8.14 6.40
N LEU A 25 -6.01 6.94 6.12
CA LEU A 25 -4.63 6.54 6.43
C LEU A 25 -3.61 7.49 5.77
N LEU A 26 -3.83 7.87 4.51
CA LEU A 26 -2.95 8.81 3.82
C LEU A 26 -3.00 10.18 4.51
N ALA A 27 -4.18 10.71 4.82
CA ALA A 27 -4.34 11.98 5.52
C ALA A 27 -3.64 11.95 6.89
N LEU A 28 -3.85 10.89 7.67
CA LEU A 28 -3.21 10.68 8.97
C LEU A 28 -1.68 10.66 8.86
N SER A 29 -1.16 9.92 7.88
CA SER A 29 0.29 9.79 7.64
C SER A 29 0.91 11.13 7.27
N LEU A 30 0.27 11.89 6.38
CA LEU A 30 0.74 13.22 5.97
C LEU A 30 0.73 14.23 7.12
N ARG A 31 -0.36 14.25 7.90
CA ARG A 31 -0.50 15.14 9.07
C ARG A 31 0.58 14.85 10.13
N ARG A 32 0.79 13.56 10.46
CA ARG A 32 1.73 13.17 11.53
C ARG A 32 3.20 13.31 11.15
N GLU A 33 3.54 12.91 9.95
CA GLU A 33 4.96 12.81 9.55
C GLU A 33 5.46 14.04 8.81
N LEU A 34 4.56 14.80 8.16
CA LEU A 34 4.92 15.93 7.33
C LEU A 34 4.24 17.25 7.74
N GLY A 35 3.30 17.23 8.70
CA GLY A 35 2.53 18.41 9.09
C GLY A 35 1.59 18.91 7.99
N ILE A 36 1.23 18.06 7.02
CA ILE A 36 0.37 18.43 5.89
C ILE A 36 -1.08 18.10 6.22
N ASP A 37 -1.91 19.12 6.36
CA ASP A 37 -3.37 19.06 6.58
C ASP A 37 -4.01 20.34 6.00
N PRO A 38 -5.13 20.25 5.28
CA PRO A 38 -5.89 19.06 4.90
C PRO A 38 -5.19 18.19 3.83
N LEU A 39 -5.77 17.01 3.54
CA LEU A 39 -5.30 16.14 2.48
C LEU A 39 -5.25 16.90 1.14
N PRO A 40 -4.08 16.98 0.47
CA PRO A 40 -3.94 17.73 -0.75
C PRO A 40 -4.79 17.18 -1.91
N ARG A 41 -5.02 18.01 -2.92
CA ARG A 41 -5.66 17.61 -4.17
C ARG A 41 -4.87 16.47 -4.82
N MET A 42 -5.58 15.41 -5.19
CA MET A 42 -5.01 14.26 -5.90
C MET A 42 -5.45 14.26 -7.35
N GLU A 43 -4.51 13.93 -8.22
CA GLU A 43 -4.74 13.61 -9.63
C GLU A 43 -4.31 12.17 -9.93
N ARG A 44 -4.61 11.69 -11.13
CA ARG A 44 -4.18 10.38 -11.62
C ARG A 44 -3.26 10.54 -12.82
N ALA A 45 -2.13 9.86 -12.79
CA ALA A 45 -1.25 9.68 -13.93
C ALA A 45 -1.93 8.83 -15.03
N PRO A 46 -1.44 8.83 -16.28
CA PRO A 46 -1.99 8.01 -17.37
C PRO A 46 -2.14 6.53 -17.02
N GLY A 47 -1.23 5.96 -16.20
CA GLY A 47 -1.32 4.58 -15.67
C GLY A 47 -2.28 4.41 -14.49
N GLY A 48 -3.05 5.43 -14.12
CA GLY A 48 -4.05 5.39 -13.04
C GLY A 48 -3.48 5.59 -11.63
N LYS A 49 -2.16 5.65 -11.45
CA LYS A 49 -1.52 5.89 -10.16
C LYS A 49 -1.85 7.29 -9.65
N PRO A 50 -2.37 7.43 -8.41
CA PRO A 50 -2.65 8.74 -7.84
C PRO A 50 -1.36 9.45 -7.41
N PHE A 51 -1.37 10.78 -7.51
CA PHE A 51 -0.25 11.65 -7.10
C PHE A 51 -0.76 13.03 -6.66
N PHE A 52 0.12 13.79 -6.01
CA PHE A 52 -0.13 15.19 -5.65
C PHE A 52 0.57 16.11 -6.65
N PRO A 53 -0.17 16.84 -7.52
CA PRO A 53 0.44 17.74 -8.49
C PRO A 53 1.23 18.87 -7.84
N ASP A 54 0.74 19.36 -6.70
CA ASP A 54 1.33 20.50 -5.99
C ASP A 54 2.42 20.09 -4.96
N LEU A 55 2.64 18.78 -4.75
CA LEU A 55 3.63 18.23 -3.82
C LEU A 55 4.40 17.06 -4.45
N PRO A 56 5.17 17.32 -5.52
CA PRO A 56 5.85 16.26 -6.28
C PRO A 56 6.91 15.49 -5.48
N GLN A 57 7.38 16.04 -4.36
CA GLN A 57 8.32 15.39 -3.44
C GLN A 57 7.66 14.38 -2.49
N VAL A 58 6.34 14.30 -2.48
CA VAL A 58 5.59 13.31 -1.68
C VAL A 58 5.03 12.24 -2.61
N ARG A 59 5.52 11.03 -2.47
CA ARG A 59 5.03 9.86 -3.19
C ARG A 59 4.23 8.98 -2.25
N PHE A 60 3.18 8.38 -2.77
CA PHE A 60 2.36 7.46 -1.97
C PHE A 60 1.75 6.36 -2.82
N SER A 61 1.32 5.31 -2.14
CA SER A 61 0.55 4.22 -2.72
C SER A 61 -0.53 3.78 -1.75
N LEU A 62 -1.68 3.40 -2.28
CA LEU A 62 -2.83 2.93 -1.53
C LEU A 62 -3.23 1.54 -2.02
N SER A 63 -3.63 0.69 -1.10
CA SER A 63 -4.28 -0.58 -1.43
C SER A 63 -5.38 -0.91 -0.42
N HIS A 64 -6.32 -1.73 -0.84
CA HIS A 64 -7.38 -2.23 0.02
C HIS A 64 -7.91 -3.56 -0.50
N SER A 65 -8.29 -4.43 0.42
CA SER A 65 -8.84 -5.75 0.11
C SER A 65 -9.65 -6.27 1.29
N HIS A 66 -10.87 -6.76 1.05
CA HIS A 66 -11.70 -7.51 2.02
C HIS A 66 -11.70 -6.92 3.44
N GLY A 67 -12.09 -5.68 3.59
CA GLY A 67 -12.19 -5.01 4.89
C GLY A 67 -10.89 -4.47 5.47
N ALA A 68 -9.77 -4.51 4.74
CA ALA A 68 -8.51 -3.91 5.14
C ALA A 68 -8.05 -2.83 4.15
N ALA A 69 -7.30 -1.87 4.65
CA ALA A 69 -6.66 -0.84 3.84
C ALA A 69 -5.23 -0.60 4.32
N VAL A 70 -4.35 -0.24 3.39
CA VAL A 70 -2.96 0.15 3.64
C VAL A 70 -2.59 1.39 2.83
N CYS A 71 -1.68 2.16 3.39
CA CYS A 71 -1.08 3.34 2.78
C CYS A 71 0.44 3.28 2.95
N ALA A 72 1.20 3.57 1.90
CA ALA A 72 2.63 3.81 1.98
C ALA A 72 2.95 5.24 1.55
N VAL A 73 3.85 5.92 2.28
CA VAL A 73 4.31 7.30 1.98
C VAL A 73 5.83 7.33 1.98
N HIS A 74 6.40 7.99 0.99
CA HIS A 74 7.85 8.17 0.84
C HIS A 74 8.17 9.44 0.03
N ASP A 75 9.43 9.83 -0.05
CA ASP A 75 9.91 10.91 -0.93
C ASP A 75 10.30 10.45 -2.34
N ARG A 76 10.33 9.11 -2.57
CA ARG A 76 10.56 8.47 -3.87
C ARG A 76 9.41 7.53 -4.22
N GLU A 77 9.40 7.03 -5.44
CA GLU A 77 8.37 6.09 -5.89
C GLU A 77 8.25 4.89 -4.94
N VAL A 78 7.01 4.57 -4.60
CA VAL A 78 6.65 3.48 -3.70
C VAL A 78 5.37 2.82 -4.18
N GLY A 79 5.26 1.52 -3.95
CA GLY A 79 4.04 0.75 -4.13
C GLY A 79 3.73 -0.05 -2.87
N VAL A 80 2.46 -0.26 -2.58
CA VAL A 80 1.98 -1.11 -1.47
C VAL A 80 0.80 -1.92 -1.92
N ASP A 81 0.72 -3.15 -1.44
CA ASP A 81 -0.45 -4.00 -1.64
C ASP A 81 -0.83 -4.77 -0.38
N VAL A 82 -2.13 -5.10 -0.27
CA VAL A 82 -2.70 -5.91 0.80
C VAL A 82 -3.70 -6.90 0.23
N GLU A 83 -3.62 -8.15 0.68
CA GLU A 83 -4.57 -9.19 0.33
C GLU A 83 -4.97 -10.02 1.56
N LEU A 84 -6.26 -10.32 1.67
CA LEU A 84 -6.75 -11.30 2.63
C LEU A 84 -6.21 -12.68 2.27
N LEU A 85 -5.65 -13.40 3.23
CA LEU A 85 -5.30 -14.81 3.03
C LEU A 85 -6.58 -15.64 2.91
N ARG A 86 -6.81 -16.20 1.74
CA ARG A 86 -7.98 -16.99 1.35
C ARG A 86 -7.58 -18.05 0.32
N PRO A 87 -8.47 -18.97 -0.08
CA PRO A 87 -8.16 -19.91 -1.16
C PRO A 87 -7.74 -19.18 -2.45
N ALA A 88 -6.58 -19.52 -2.98
CA ALA A 88 -6.05 -18.95 -4.21
C ALA A 88 -6.86 -19.41 -5.43
N PRO A 89 -6.98 -18.58 -6.48
CA PRO A 89 -7.60 -18.97 -7.74
C PRO A 89 -6.82 -20.15 -8.36
N ARG A 90 -7.48 -21.29 -8.55
CA ARG A 90 -6.85 -22.55 -9.00
C ARG A 90 -6.02 -22.41 -10.27
N ARG A 91 -6.42 -21.55 -11.21
CA ARG A 91 -5.72 -21.33 -12.48
C ARG A 91 -4.42 -20.54 -12.34
N LEU A 92 -4.33 -19.66 -11.33
CA LEU A 92 -3.18 -18.79 -11.11
C LEU A 92 -2.24 -19.35 -10.05
N GLY A 93 -2.77 -20.09 -9.07
CA GLY A 93 -2.01 -20.66 -7.95
C GLY A 93 -1.62 -22.14 -8.12
N ALA A 94 -1.63 -22.68 -9.35
CA ALA A 94 -1.29 -24.08 -9.58
C ALA A 94 0.12 -24.43 -9.08
N GLY A 95 0.20 -25.40 -8.15
CA GLY A 95 1.47 -25.86 -7.56
C GLY A 95 1.98 -25.00 -6.39
N MET A 96 1.21 -24.03 -5.93
CA MET A 96 1.52 -23.17 -4.77
C MET A 96 0.50 -23.41 -3.65
N THR A 97 0.91 -23.19 -2.42
CA THR A 97 -0.01 -22.98 -1.30
C THR A 97 -0.71 -21.64 -1.45
N ASP A 98 -1.87 -21.45 -0.79
CA ASP A 98 -2.58 -20.16 -0.80
C ASP A 98 -1.68 -19.01 -0.32
N GLU A 99 -0.90 -19.25 0.71
CA GLU A 99 0.01 -18.27 1.28
C GLU A 99 1.16 -17.91 0.33
N GLU A 100 1.77 -18.90 -0.32
CA GLU A 100 2.81 -18.67 -1.35
C GLU A 100 2.27 -17.86 -2.52
N PHE A 101 1.06 -18.20 -2.98
CA PHE A 101 0.40 -17.45 -4.04
C PHE A 101 0.20 -15.99 -3.66
N PHE A 102 -0.44 -15.72 -2.51
CA PHE A 102 -0.73 -14.33 -2.12
C PHE A 102 0.51 -13.55 -1.73
N ARG A 103 1.56 -14.17 -1.21
CA ARG A 103 2.86 -13.52 -1.01
C ARG A 103 3.49 -13.06 -2.31
N LEU A 104 3.46 -13.90 -3.33
CA LEU A 104 3.95 -13.53 -4.66
C LEU A 104 3.06 -12.45 -5.28
N TRP A 105 1.76 -12.61 -5.19
CA TRP A 105 0.78 -11.69 -5.76
C TRP A 105 0.89 -10.28 -5.17
N THR A 106 0.89 -10.13 -3.86
CA THR A 106 1.04 -8.81 -3.20
C THR A 106 2.36 -8.14 -3.55
N ALA A 107 3.46 -8.88 -3.61
CA ALA A 107 4.75 -8.32 -3.99
C ALA A 107 4.75 -7.84 -5.46
N ARG A 108 4.13 -8.58 -6.38
CA ARG A 108 3.96 -8.17 -7.78
C ARG A 108 3.06 -6.95 -7.90
N GLU A 109 1.93 -6.92 -7.20
CA GLU A 109 1.04 -5.77 -7.19
C GLU A 109 1.71 -4.52 -6.61
N ALA A 110 2.46 -4.65 -5.53
CA ALA A 110 3.23 -3.56 -4.97
C ALA A 110 4.28 -3.02 -5.97
N THR A 111 4.96 -3.92 -6.70
CA THR A 111 5.89 -3.54 -7.78
C THR A 111 5.17 -2.78 -8.89
N ALA A 112 4.06 -3.33 -9.41
CA ALA A 112 3.25 -2.71 -10.46
C ALA A 112 2.74 -1.32 -10.05
N LYS A 113 2.25 -1.17 -8.82
CA LYS A 113 1.79 0.12 -8.26
C LYS A 113 2.92 1.12 -8.12
N ARG A 114 4.13 0.69 -7.74
CA ARG A 114 5.30 1.57 -7.73
C ARG A 114 5.59 2.12 -9.12
N GLU A 115 5.57 1.27 -10.13
CA GLU A 115 5.91 1.61 -11.51
C GLU A 115 4.75 2.24 -12.30
N GLY A 116 3.55 2.26 -11.76
CA GLY A 116 2.35 2.72 -12.47
C GLY A 116 1.96 1.80 -13.62
N ARG A 117 2.28 0.50 -13.53
CA ARG A 117 1.97 -0.53 -14.52
C ARG A 117 0.65 -1.23 -14.20
N GLY A 118 -0.01 -1.72 -15.21
CA GLY A 118 -1.32 -2.36 -15.10
C GLY A 118 -1.28 -3.88 -15.00
N LEU A 119 -2.42 -4.49 -15.33
CA LEU A 119 -2.66 -5.93 -15.22
C LEU A 119 -1.70 -6.78 -16.08
N GLU A 120 -1.21 -6.26 -17.19
CA GLU A 120 -0.25 -6.92 -18.07
C GLU A 120 1.05 -7.30 -17.35
N PHE A 121 1.48 -6.47 -16.38
CA PHE A 121 2.62 -6.79 -15.53
C PHE A 121 2.31 -7.96 -14.59
N LEU A 122 1.12 -7.97 -13.99
CA LEU A 122 0.71 -8.99 -13.03
C LEU A 122 0.60 -10.38 -13.65
N LEU A 123 0.18 -10.45 -14.90
CA LEU A 123 0.00 -11.70 -15.66
C LEU A 123 1.23 -12.06 -16.49
N GLY A 124 2.22 -11.19 -16.59
CA GLY A 124 3.45 -11.40 -17.32
C GLY A 124 4.43 -12.34 -16.60
N PRO A 125 5.55 -12.69 -17.26
CA PRO A 125 6.58 -13.56 -16.68
C PRO A 125 7.47 -12.87 -15.63
N GLU A 126 7.40 -11.56 -15.54
CA GLU A 126 8.26 -10.77 -14.64
C GLU A 126 7.92 -11.04 -13.16
N GLY A 127 8.93 -11.28 -12.35
CA GLY A 127 8.78 -11.45 -10.91
C GLY A 127 8.61 -10.12 -10.17
N PRO A 128 8.34 -10.17 -8.85
CA PRO A 128 8.37 -8.98 -8.01
C PRO A 128 9.80 -8.44 -7.91
N ASP A 129 9.91 -7.13 -7.68
CA ASP A 129 11.21 -6.49 -7.46
C ASP A 129 11.86 -6.97 -6.16
N ALA A 130 13.19 -7.16 -6.19
CA ALA A 130 13.98 -7.57 -5.02
C ALA A 130 13.95 -6.53 -3.89
N ALA A 131 13.59 -5.29 -4.17
CA ALA A 131 13.42 -4.23 -3.17
C ALA A 131 12.14 -4.37 -2.34
N CYS A 132 11.23 -5.28 -2.69
CA CYS A 132 9.97 -5.46 -1.95
C CYS A 132 10.21 -6.05 -0.56
N HIS A 133 9.58 -5.44 0.45
CA HIS A 133 9.52 -5.94 1.82
C HIS A 133 8.16 -6.56 2.10
N ARG A 134 8.15 -7.67 2.83
CA ARG A 134 6.91 -8.27 3.37
C ARG A 134 6.64 -7.75 4.77
N LEU A 135 5.38 -7.46 5.04
CA LEU A 135 4.88 -6.93 6.32
C LEU A 135 3.71 -7.81 6.79
N ASP A 136 3.91 -9.13 6.80
CA ASP A 136 2.87 -10.13 7.05
C ASP A 136 2.28 -10.01 8.48
N ASP A 137 3.02 -9.41 9.43
CA ASP A 137 2.57 -9.19 10.82
C ASP A 137 1.80 -7.87 11.00
N LEU A 138 1.69 -7.03 9.97
CA LEU A 138 1.05 -5.72 10.08
C LEU A 138 -0.46 -5.83 10.36
N LEU A 139 -1.14 -6.70 9.63
CA LEU A 139 -2.59 -6.90 9.73
C LEU A 139 -2.91 -8.40 9.86
N PRO A 140 -3.44 -8.87 10.99
CA PRO A 140 -3.78 -10.28 11.19
C PRO A 140 -4.69 -10.83 10.10
N GLY A 141 -4.31 -11.95 9.49
CA GLY A 141 -5.05 -12.61 8.41
C GLY A 141 -4.83 -12.03 7.01
N TYR A 142 -3.99 -11.00 6.87
CA TYR A 142 -3.66 -10.38 5.59
C TYR A 142 -2.18 -10.50 5.29
N LEU A 143 -1.86 -10.54 4.02
CA LEU A 143 -0.49 -10.41 3.52
C LEU A 143 -0.30 -9.01 2.96
N VAL A 144 0.79 -8.37 3.35
CA VAL A 144 1.11 -6.99 2.95
C VAL A 144 2.52 -6.96 2.36
N ALA A 145 2.67 -6.31 1.22
CA ALA A 145 3.96 -6.03 0.63
C ALA A 145 4.12 -4.53 0.33
N VAL A 146 5.30 -3.99 0.57
CA VAL A 146 5.69 -2.64 0.15
C VAL A 146 6.95 -2.71 -0.70
N CYS A 147 6.95 -2.00 -1.81
CA CYS A 147 8.05 -1.97 -2.76
C CYS A 147 8.57 -0.53 -2.91
N PRO A 148 9.67 -0.16 -2.23
CA PRO A 148 10.34 1.11 -2.44
C PRO A 148 11.09 1.15 -3.79
N ALA A 149 11.52 2.34 -4.22
CA ALA A 149 12.25 2.53 -5.45
C ALA A 149 13.64 1.84 -5.45
N GLU A 150 14.23 1.67 -4.29
CA GLU A 150 15.57 1.11 -4.12
C GLU A 150 15.58 0.06 -3.01
N ALA A 151 16.44 -0.94 -3.17
CA ALA A 151 16.69 -1.95 -2.14
C ALA A 151 17.39 -1.33 -0.92
N GLY A 152 17.13 -1.91 0.26
CA GLY A 152 17.77 -1.46 1.51
C GLY A 152 17.17 -0.20 2.13
N VAL A 153 16.12 0.37 1.55
CA VAL A 153 15.38 1.47 2.17
C VAL A 153 14.66 0.95 3.43
N PRO A 154 14.87 1.56 4.61
CA PRO A 154 14.18 1.12 5.81
C PRO A 154 12.67 1.33 5.71
N VAL A 155 11.90 0.46 6.37
CA VAL A 155 10.44 0.53 6.42
C VAL A 155 9.99 0.67 7.88
N ARG A 156 9.13 1.65 8.14
CA ARG A 156 8.41 1.81 9.41
C ARG A 156 6.95 1.48 9.16
N ALA A 157 6.45 0.43 9.82
CA ALA A 157 5.08 -0.02 9.68
C ALA A 157 4.30 0.18 11.00
N ALA A 158 3.05 0.61 10.90
CA ALA A 158 2.16 0.80 12.04
C ALA A 158 0.74 0.34 11.71
N ARG A 159 0.15 -0.45 12.60
CA ARG A 159 -1.28 -0.75 12.58
C ARG A 159 -2.03 0.39 13.27
N ILE A 160 -3.04 0.92 12.62
CA ILE A 160 -3.89 1.99 13.11
C ILE A 160 -5.22 1.40 13.59
N ALA A 161 -5.70 1.84 14.74
CA ALA A 161 -7.00 1.43 15.24
C ALA A 161 -8.12 2.13 14.44
N PRO A 162 -9.24 1.44 14.13
CA PRO A 162 -10.37 2.08 13.41
C PRO A 162 -10.92 3.34 14.11
N ALA A 163 -10.95 3.35 15.45
CA ALA A 163 -11.38 4.51 16.23
C ALA A 163 -10.52 5.75 15.99
N GLU A 164 -9.21 5.56 15.86
CA GLU A 164 -8.25 6.64 15.60
C GLU A 164 -8.49 7.32 14.23
N LEU A 165 -8.88 6.54 13.21
CA LEU A 165 -9.29 7.10 11.91
C LEU A 165 -10.64 7.83 11.96
N ALA A 166 -11.57 7.35 12.80
CA ALA A 166 -12.89 7.97 12.96
C ALA A 166 -12.79 9.34 13.64
N GLU A 167 -11.93 9.49 14.64
CA GLU A 167 -11.69 10.77 15.31
C GLU A 167 -11.21 11.84 14.33
N MET A 168 -10.30 11.50 13.42
CA MET A 168 -9.83 12.43 12.40
C MET A 168 -10.92 12.89 11.40
N GLN A 169 -11.95 12.07 11.19
CA GLN A 169 -13.05 12.41 10.29
C GLN A 169 -14.14 13.24 10.97
N GLY A 170 -14.23 13.16 12.31
CA GLY A 170 -15.18 13.92 13.14
C GLY A 170 -14.73 15.33 13.52
N GLU A 171 -13.43 15.63 13.39
CA GLU A 171 -12.86 16.96 13.68
C GLU A 171 -13.02 17.98 12.53
N ARG A 172 -13.85 17.69 11.50
CA ARG A 172 -14.07 18.56 10.32
C ARG A 172 -15.45 19.18 10.32
#